data_fbe284be75987b9ceb049f55a9515abd
#
_entry.id   fbe284be75987b9ceb049f55a9515abd
#
_cell.length_a   1.000
_cell.length_b   1.000
_cell.length_c   1.000
_cell.angle_alpha   90.00
_cell.angle_beta   90.00
_cell.angle_gamma   90.00
#
_symmetry.space_group_name_H-M   'P 1'
#
loop_
_entity.id
_entity.type
_entity.pdbx_description
1 polymer ?
#
loop_
_entity_poly.entity_id
_entity_poly.type
_entity_poly.pdbx_seq_one_letter_code
_entity_poly.pdbx_strand_id
1 'polypeptide(L)'
;MRVNYRFAALVVPLALSMVGCSSEVEPTKSVEADGSTSPEVKKSERAKPVTAEDFLDRAEEAMAAEDGWTFAVKGAENLVFQGRASTASYQATIRRTQDPAAIHSSGSVVSKGKRKPEEIFVIDGTEYVNEGRGSWKHGPVSDPDMKNKVEDPVAAIAEFRKYVQESGDDVTLTKEGGKVRLQVRSGSQKLSEVRDRAFVQKAIRELKPTLKQLQKAGVSATEDQLTLSRLEETLTLDPETYRVESHRFRFGFLIPYGGQDITFGQDVNEENRGVFVGVIELPAGVN
;
A
#
# COMPACT_ATOMS: atom_id res chain seq x y z
N MET A 1 -14.98 30.49 -4.30
CA MET A 1 -14.19 29.80 -3.29
C MET A 1 -13.24 28.84 -4.02
N ARG A 2 -11.93 29.08 -4.03
CA ARG A 2 -10.95 28.24 -4.74
C ARG A 2 -10.45 27.19 -3.74
N VAL A 3 -11.01 26.00 -3.79
CA VAL A 3 -10.52 24.85 -3.03
C VAL A 3 -9.34 24.29 -3.80
N ASN A 4 -8.15 24.45 -3.27
CA ASN A 4 -6.94 23.83 -3.82
C ASN A 4 -6.89 22.39 -3.31
N TYR A 5 -7.44 21.47 -4.09
CA TYR A 5 -7.25 20.05 -3.85
C TYR A 5 -5.80 19.70 -4.18
N ARG A 6 -5.00 19.47 -3.16
CA ARG A 6 -3.78 18.69 -3.28
C ARG A 6 -4.18 17.26 -2.99
N PHE A 7 -3.92 16.36 -3.91
CA PHE A 7 -3.99 14.94 -3.63
C PHE A 7 -3.19 14.66 -2.37
N ALA A 8 -3.84 14.08 -1.39
CA ALA A 8 -3.14 13.23 -0.47
C ALA A 8 -2.83 11.96 -1.27
N ALA A 9 -1.60 11.80 -1.66
CA ALA A 9 -1.17 10.53 -2.23
C ALA A 9 -1.29 9.48 -1.14
N LEU A 10 -1.70 8.32 -1.55
CA LEU A 10 -1.78 7.10 -0.75
C LEU A 10 -0.50 6.86 0.02
N VAL A 11 -0.63 6.55 1.32
CA VAL A 11 0.52 6.13 2.10
C VAL A 11 0.22 5.38 3.37
N VAL A 12 1.00 4.37 3.55
CA VAL A 12 1.09 3.54 4.74
C VAL A 12 2.45 3.71 5.40
N PRO A 13 2.53 3.84 6.73
CA PRO A 13 3.79 3.95 7.43
C PRO A 13 4.49 2.58 7.52
N LEU A 14 5.69 2.49 6.98
CA LEU A 14 6.63 1.42 7.29
C LEU A 14 7.18 1.66 8.71
N ALA A 15 6.77 0.87 9.68
CA ALA A 15 7.43 0.81 10.98
C ALA A 15 8.64 -0.14 10.87
N LEU A 16 9.80 0.39 10.58
CA LEU A 16 11.06 -0.33 10.73
C LEU A 16 11.50 -0.27 12.20
N SER A 17 11.32 -1.37 12.91
CA SER A 17 11.97 -1.58 14.21
C SER A 17 13.40 -2.07 13.97
N MET A 18 14.36 -1.17 14.09
CA MET A 18 15.78 -1.52 14.17
C MET A 18 16.07 -2.06 15.57
N VAL A 19 16.31 -3.34 15.70
CA VAL A 19 17.01 -3.92 16.84
C VAL A 19 18.43 -4.22 16.39
N GLY A 20 19.37 -3.39 16.80
CA GLY A 20 20.77 -3.64 16.68
C GLY A 20 21.25 -4.61 17.75
N CYS A 21 22.01 -5.62 17.36
CA CYS A 21 22.97 -6.30 18.22
C CYS A 21 24.22 -6.61 17.40
N SER A 22 25.27 -5.91 17.74
CA SER A 22 26.64 -6.19 17.34
C SER A 22 27.17 -7.40 18.10
N SER A 23 27.87 -8.29 17.40
CA SER A 23 28.91 -9.15 18.00
C SER A 23 29.91 -9.54 16.93
N GLU A 24 31.10 -9.01 17.09
CA GLU A 24 32.35 -9.37 16.44
C GLU A 24 32.80 -10.76 16.86
N VAL A 25 33.24 -11.63 15.96
CA VAL A 25 34.28 -12.62 16.19
C VAL A 25 35.02 -12.95 14.89
N GLU A 26 36.29 -12.80 14.92
CA GLU A 26 37.32 -13.01 13.87
C GLU A 26 37.63 -14.51 13.62
N PRO A 27 38.46 -14.84 12.61
CA PRO A 27 38.38 -16.05 11.82
C PRO A 27 39.40 -17.15 12.22
N THR A 28 39.13 -18.40 11.88
CA THR A 28 40.16 -19.46 11.85
C THR A 28 39.97 -20.47 10.70
N LYS A 29 40.99 -20.48 9.89
CA LYS A 29 41.61 -21.49 8.99
C LYS A 29 40.94 -22.81 8.66
N SER A 30 40.88 -23.00 7.36
CA SER A 30 41.01 -24.18 6.47
C SER A 30 41.40 -25.53 7.07
N VAL A 31 40.68 -26.59 6.63
CA VAL A 31 41.22 -27.95 6.29
C VAL A 31 40.44 -28.53 5.11
N GLU A 32 41.16 -29.09 4.15
CA GLU A 32 40.72 -29.76 2.95
C GLU A 32 40.15 -31.16 3.20
N ALA A 33 39.37 -31.57 2.18
CA ALA A 33 39.17 -32.91 1.59
C ALA A 33 38.23 -33.90 2.31
N ASP A 34 37.20 -34.38 1.73
CA ASP A 34 37.12 -35.53 0.84
C ASP A 34 35.64 -35.94 0.61
N GLY A 35 35.38 -36.52 -0.53
CA GLY A 35 34.08 -36.79 -1.09
C GLY A 35 33.16 -37.62 -0.22
N SER A 36 31.89 -37.21 -0.25
CA SER A 36 30.78 -38.16 -0.03
C SER A 36 29.49 -37.58 -0.59
N THR A 37 28.93 -38.28 -1.57
CA THR A 37 27.53 -38.35 -1.97
C THR A 37 26.58 -37.41 -1.21
N SER A 38 26.17 -36.36 -1.92
CA SER A 38 25.07 -35.51 -1.52
C SER A 38 23.81 -36.36 -1.33
N PRO A 39 23.19 -36.42 -0.15
CA PRO A 39 21.84 -36.94 -0.05
C PRO A 39 20.94 -35.98 -0.82
N GLU A 40 20.28 -36.51 -1.81
CA GLU A 40 19.13 -35.86 -2.46
C GLU A 40 18.16 -35.44 -1.34
N VAL A 41 18.21 -34.16 -0.96
CA VAL A 41 17.25 -33.57 -0.04
C VAL A 41 15.91 -33.66 -0.76
N LYS A 42 15.13 -34.72 -0.45
CA LYS A 42 13.72 -34.77 -0.79
C LYS A 42 13.13 -33.48 -0.31
N LYS A 43 12.83 -32.58 -1.24
CA LYS A 43 12.03 -31.36 -1.00
C LYS A 43 10.74 -31.89 -0.36
N SER A 44 10.64 -31.78 0.97
CA SER A 44 9.43 -32.13 1.70
C SER A 44 8.31 -31.33 1.03
N GLU A 45 7.38 -32.00 0.37
CA GLU A 45 6.20 -31.36 -0.19
C GLU A 45 5.46 -30.69 0.97
N ARG A 46 5.66 -29.40 1.10
CA ARG A 46 5.00 -28.62 2.14
C ARG A 46 3.50 -28.68 1.88
N ALA A 47 2.72 -28.97 2.91
CA ALA A 47 1.26 -29.09 2.82
C ALA A 47 0.64 -27.90 2.06
N LYS A 48 -0.40 -28.18 1.27
CA LYS A 48 -1.13 -27.13 0.54
C LYS A 48 -1.79 -26.16 1.53
N PRO A 49 -1.75 -24.85 1.30
CA PRO A 49 -2.35 -23.87 2.19
C PRO A 49 -3.87 -24.03 2.24
N VAL A 50 -4.42 -23.92 3.46
CA VAL A 50 -5.85 -24.10 3.74
C VAL A 50 -6.46 -22.85 4.33
N THR A 51 -5.74 -22.18 5.24
CA THR A 51 -6.18 -20.97 5.95
C THR A 51 -5.70 -19.69 5.28
N ALA A 52 -6.29 -18.55 5.64
CA ALA A 52 -5.83 -17.24 5.19
C ALA A 52 -4.36 -17.00 5.57
N GLU A 53 -3.96 -17.39 6.78
CA GLU A 53 -2.58 -17.26 7.27
C GLU A 53 -1.60 -18.09 6.44
N ASP A 54 -1.94 -19.36 6.13
CA ASP A 54 -1.11 -20.21 5.26
C ASP A 54 -0.87 -19.57 3.89
N PHE A 55 -1.92 -18.95 3.30
CA PHE A 55 -1.80 -18.26 2.01
C PHE A 55 -0.94 -17.00 2.10
N LEU A 56 -1.04 -16.25 3.19
CA LEU A 56 -0.21 -15.07 3.41
C LEU A 56 1.26 -15.45 3.61
N ASP A 57 1.55 -16.55 4.32
CA ASP A 57 2.92 -17.08 4.46
C ASP A 57 3.51 -17.44 3.11
N ARG A 58 2.73 -18.15 2.27
CA ARG A 58 3.18 -18.51 0.91
C ARG A 58 3.37 -17.29 0.02
N ALA A 59 2.49 -16.30 0.15
CA ALA A 59 2.61 -15.06 -0.62
C ALA A 59 3.86 -14.28 -0.23
N GLU A 60 4.16 -14.17 1.06
CA GLU A 60 5.37 -13.51 1.54
C GLU A 60 6.63 -14.22 1.02
N GLU A 61 6.70 -15.56 1.12
CA GLU A 61 7.80 -16.35 0.57
C GLU A 61 7.94 -16.17 -0.95
N ALA A 62 6.83 -16.20 -1.69
CA ALA A 62 6.83 -16.07 -3.15
C ALA A 62 7.23 -14.67 -3.62
N MET A 63 6.82 -13.63 -2.90
CA MET A 63 7.21 -12.27 -3.23
C MET A 63 8.64 -11.96 -2.81
N ALA A 64 9.15 -12.62 -1.76
CA ALA A 64 10.54 -12.50 -1.30
C ALA A 64 11.54 -13.30 -2.13
N ALA A 65 11.08 -14.21 -2.98
CA ALA A 65 11.94 -15.04 -3.82
C ALA A 65 12.58 -14.31 -5.01
N GLU A 66 12.11 -13.11 -5.32
CA GLU A 66 12.60 -12.30 -6.44
C GLU A 66 13.19 -10.98 -5.93
N ASP A 67 14.21 -10.46 -6.62
CA ASP A 67 14.91 -9.23 -6.22
C ASP A 67 14.03 -7.99 -6.30
N GLY A 68 13.03 -7.99 -7.16
CA GLY A 68 12.13 -6.87 -7.32
C GLY A 68 10.86 -7.16 -8.12
N TRP A 69 9.93 -6.22 -8.07
CA TRP A 69 8.62 -6.31 -8.71
C TRP A 69 8.20 -5.03 -9.41
N THR A 70 7.38 -5.17 -10.44
CA THR A 70 6.71 -4.06 -11.13
C THR A 70 5.21 -4.15 -10.92
N PHE A 71 4.58 -3.04 -10.56
CA PHE A 71 3.13 -2.93 -10.43
C PHE A 71 2.60 -1.79 -11.30
N ALA A 72 1.42 -1.99 -11.87
CA ALA A 72 0.62 -0.91 -12.45
C ALA A 72 -0.43 -0.50 -11.43
N VAL A 73 -0.48 0.79 -11.12
CA VAL A 73 -1.39 1.35 -10.12
C VAL A 73 -2.37 2.31 -10.79
N LYS A 74 -3.64 2.19 -10.43
CA LYS A 74 -4.70 3.12 -10.82
C LYS A 74 -5.51 3.49 -9.59
N GLY A 75 -5.67 4.79 -9.36
CA GLY A 75 -6.50 5.31 -8.29
C GLY A 75 -7.51 6.32 -8.79
N ALA A 76 -8.64 6.40 -8.11
CA ALA A 76 -9.66 7.41 -8.32
C ALA A 76 -10.18 7.91 -6.98
N GLU A 77 -10.36 9.20 -6.89
CA GLU A 77 -10.95 9.90 -5.75
C GLU A 77 -12.16 10.71 -6.21
N ASN A 78 -13.21 10.68 -5.43
CA ASN A 78 -14.44 11.41 -5.72
C ASN A 78 -14.96 12.09 -4.45
N LEU A 79 -15.28 13.36 -4.56
CA LEU A 79 -15.92 14.15 -3.51
C LEU A 79 -17.16 14.82 -4.10
N VAL A 80 -18.33 14.52 -3.52
CA VAL A 80 -19.61 15.06 -3.97
C VAL A 80 -20.26 15.88 -2.87
N PHE A 81 -20.66 17.10 -3.20
CA PHE A 81 -21.44 17.96 -2.32
C PHE A 81 -22.49 18.73 -3.12
N GLN A 82 -23.73 18.68 -2.68
CA GLN A 82 -24.89 19.34 -3.34
C GLN A 82 -24.96 19.05 -4.85
N GLY A 83 -24.78 17.79 -5.24
CA GLY A 83 -24.79 17.36 -6.64
C GLY A 83 -23.58 17.78 -7.48
N ARG A 84 -22.62 18.51 -6.89
CA ARG A 84 -21.36 18.87 -7.56
C ARG A 84 -20.28 17.86 -7.22
N ALA A 85 -19.75 17.22 -8.23
CA ALA A 85 -18.63 16.28 -8.08
C ALA A 85 -17.28 16.95 -8.35
N SER A 86 -16.30 16.65 -7.51
CA SER A 86 -14.88 16.91 -7.77
C SER A 86 -14.17 15.60 -7.79
N THR A 87 -13.56 15.27 -8.94
CA THR A 87 -12.88 13.99 -9.15
C THR A 87 -11.40 14.20 -9.42
N ALA A 88 -10.65 13.21 -9.05
CA ALA A 88 -9.29 13.11 -9.45
C ALA A 88 -8.92 11.64 -9.69
N SER A 89 -7.94 11.40 -10.55
CA SER A 89 -7.44 10.07 -10.84
C SER A 89 -5.92 10.07 -10.87
N TYR A 90 -5.38 8.92 -10.54
CA TYR A 90 -3.96 8.65 -10.51
C TYR A 90 -3.65 7.39 -11.28
N GLN A 91 -2.55 7.37 -12.01
CA GLN A 91 -2.02 6.17 -12.61
C GLN A 91 -0.49 6.22 -12.62
N ALA A 92 0.12 5.11 -12.22
CA ALA A 92 1.57 5.00 -12.17
C ALA A 92 2.03 3.58 -12.44
N THR A 93 3.33 3.46 -12.76
CA THR A 93 4.10 2.24 -12.66
C THR A 93 4.98 2.35 -11.43
N ILE A 94 4.85 1.38 -10.52
CA ILE A 94 5.72 1.26 -9.35
C ILE A 94 6.69 0.11 -9.61
N ARG A 95 7.97 0.37 -9.41
CA ARG A 95 9.02 -0.64 -9.32
C ARG A 95 9.55 -0.65 -7.90
N ARG A 96 9.79 -1.82 -7.37
CA ARG A 96 10.42 -1.98 -6.06
C ARG A 96 11.54 -2.99 -6.12
N THR A 97 12.57 -2.82 -5.29
CA THR A 97 13.62 -3.80 -5.00
C THR A 97 13.62 -4.14 -3.52
N GLN A 98 14.23 -5.27 -3.16
CA GLN A 98 14.33 -5.72 -1.78
C GLN A 98 15.70 -5.45 -1.18
N ASP A 99 16.75 -5.69 -1.95
CA ASP A 99 18.13 -5.50 -1.53
C ASP A 99 18.94 -4.83 -2.66
N PRO A 100 19.31 -3.55 -2.51
CA PRO A 100 18.82 -2.62 -1.48
C PRO A 100 17.31 -2.34 -1.63
N ALA A 101 16.65 -2.10 -0.48
CA ALA A 101 15.24 -1.77 -0.47
C ALA A 101 15.01 -0.37 -1.07
N ALA A 102 14.31 -0.31 -2.20
CA ALA A 102 13.98 0.93 -2.86
C ALA A 102 12.64 0.83 -3.61
N ILE A 103 11.99 1.98 -3.80
CA ILE A 103 10.77 2.13 -4.60
C ILE A 103 10.96 3.26 -5.58
N HIS A 104 10.51 3.06 -6.82
CA HIS A 104 10.36 4.09 -7.84
C HIS A 104 8.95 4.06 -8.41
N SER A 105 8.23 5.17 -8.26
CA SER A 105 6.92 5.39 -8.87
C SER A 105 7.02 6.44 -9.94
N SER A 106 6.53 6.13 -11.14
CA SER A 106 6.45 7.09 -12.24
C SER A 106 5.04 7.09 -12.82
N GLY A 107 4.40 8.24 -12.80
CA GLY A 107 3.00 8.32 -13.15
C GLY A 107 2.48 9.72 -13.43
N SER A 108 1.17 9.86 -13.26
CA SER A 108 0.51 11.16 -13.38
C SER A 108 -0.80 11.21 -12.60
N VAL A 109 -1.09 12.40 -12.11
CA VAL A 109 -2.35 12.76 -11.47
C VAL A 109 -3.17 13.62 -12.43
N VAL A 110 -4.45 13.31 -12.59
CA VAL A 110 -5.41 14.15 -13.31
C VAL A 110 -6.40 14.71 -12.30
N SER A 111 -6.44 16.03 -12.18
CA SER A 111 -7.39 16.73 -11.32
C SER A 111 -7.89 17.98 -12.03
N LYS A 112 -9.22 18.22 -12.00
CA LYS A 112 -9.85 19.36 -12.67
C LYS A 112 -9.48 19.46 -14.17
N GLY A 113 -9.41 18.30 -14.85
CA GLY A 113 -9.04 18.23 -16.26
C GLY A 113 -7.56 18.51 -16.58
N LYS A 114 -6.72 18.74 -15.58
CA LYS A 114 -5.28 18.99 -15.76
C LYS A 114 -4.49 17.77 -15.35
N ARG A 115 -3.63 17.29 -16.25
CA ARG A 115 -2.66 16.22 -15.99
C ARG A 115 -1.37 16.84 -15.45
N LYS A 116 -0.84 16.25 -14.38
CA LYS A 116 0.48 16.57 -13.81
C LYS A 116 1.28 15.28 -13.73
N PRO A 117 2.48 15.24 -14.29
CA PRO A 117 3.38 14.12 -14.06
C PRO A 117 3.82 14.12 -12.59
N GLU A 118 4.09 12.93 -12.09
CA GLU A 118 4.62 12.73 -10.74
C GLU A 118 5.64 11.61 -10.79
N GLU A 119 6.77 11.84 -10.16
CA GLU A 119 7.83 10.85 -10.02
C GLU A 119 8.30 10.83 -8.57
N ILE A 120 8.39 9.64 -7.99
CA ILE A 120 8.70 9.45 -6.58
C ILE A 120 9.73 8.34 -6.44
N PHE A 121 10.76 8.61 -5.62
CA PHE A 121 11.69 7.59 -5.17
C PHE A 121 11.63 7.48 -3.66
N VAL A 122 11.76 6.26 -3.15
CA VAL A 122 12.03 5.99 -1.74
C VAL A 122 13.31 5.17 -1.68
N ILE A 123 14.36 5.73 -1.11
CA ILE A 123 15.69 5.13 -1.01
C ILE A 123 16.24 5.46 0.36
N ASP A 124 16.72 4.46 1.08
CA ASP A 124 17.33 4.61 2.41
C ASP A 124 16.48 5.43 3.40
N GLY A 125 15.16 5.21 3.39
CA GLY A 125 14.23 5.89 4.28
C GLY A 125 13.96 7.35 3.93
N THR A 126 14.51 7.83 2.80
CA THR A 126 14.24 9.18 2.27
C THR A 126 13.33 9.09 1.06
N GLU A 127 12.30 9.92 1.05
CA GLU A 127 11.40 10.08 -0.07
C GLU A 127 11.78 11.31 -0.89
N TYR A 128 11.82 11.17 -2.22
CA TYR A 128 12.10 12.21 -3.20
C TYR A 128 10.91 12.33 -4.14
N VAL A 129 10.35 13.52 -4.29
CA VAL A 129 9.15 13.76 -5.08
C VAL A 129 9.37 14.87 -6.10
N ASN A 130 9.03 14.59 -7.37
CA ASN A 130 8.96 15.56 -8.45
C ASN A 130 7.53 15.61 -9.01
N GLU A 131 6.89 16.77 -8.91
CA GLU A 131 5.53 17.01 -9.44
C GLU A 131 5.57 17.67 -10.84
N GLY A 132 6.60 17.40 -11.64
CA GLY A 132 6.74 17.89 -13.02
C GLY A 132 7.15 19.36 -13.15
N ARG A 133 7.70 19.95 -12.11
CA ARG A 133 8.16 21.35 -12.10
C ARG A 133 9.69 21.51 -12.09
N GLY A 134 10.41 20.43 -12.39
CA GLY A 134 11.87 20.44 -12.46
C GLY A 134 12.62 20.45 -11.12
N SER A 135 11.94 20.72 -10.01
CA SER A 135 12.53 20.66 -8.66
C SER A 135 12.09 19.43 -7.89
N TRP A 136 13.05 18.78 -7.26
CA TRP A 136 12.81 17.69 -6.32
C TRP A 136 12.60 18.25 -4.92
N LYS A 137 11.61 17.68 -4.23
CA LYS A 137 11.44 17.83 -2.79
C LYS A 137 11.88 16.52 -2.17
N HIS A 138 12.58 16.56 -1.07
CA HIS A 138 12.98 15.35 -0.36
C HIS A 138 12.83 15.53 1.15
N GLY A 139 12.71 14.42 1.85
CA GLY A 139 12.61 14.35 3.29
C GLY A 139 12.47 12.90 3.76
N PRO A 140 12.64 12.66 5.06
CA PRO A 140 12.46 11.30 5.60
C PRO A 140 11.01 10.84 5.39
N VAL A 141 10.82 9.53 5.15
CA VAL A 141 9.48 8.93 5.02
C VAL A 141 8.59 9.13 6.26
N SER A 142 9.16 9.49 7.40
CA SER A 142 8.44 9.87 8.62
C SER A 142 7.88 11.29 8.62
N ASP A 143 8.35 12.16 7.71
CA ASP A 143 7.87 13.55 7.61
C ASP A 143 6.40 13.56 7.16
N PRO A 144 5.49 14.21 7.90
CA PRO A 144 4.07 14.31 7.55
C PRO A 144 3.78 14.91 6.17
N ASP A 145 4.66 15.78 5.65
CA ASP A 145 4.49 16.41 4.35
C ASP A 145 5.01 15.55 3.19
N MET A 146 5.93 14.63 3.49
CA MET A 146 6.49 13.64 2.56
C MET A 146 5.75 12.32 2.65
N LYS A 147 5.37 11.95 3.86
CA LYS A 147 4.66 10.72 4.14
C LYS A 147 3.46 10.60 3.21
N ASN A 148 3.30 9.41 2.63
CA ASN A 148 2.05 9.08 1.99
C ASN A 148 1.98 9.45 0.49
N LYS A 149 3.11 9.43 -0.21
CA LYS A 149 3.16 9.71 -1.64
C LYS A 149 3.20 8.44 -2.50
N VAL A 150 3.76 7.36 -1.97
CA VAL A 150 3.79 6.05 -2.63
C VAL A 150 3.65 4.92 -1.61
N GLU A 151 2.87 3.91 -1.92
CA GLU A 151 2.74 2.68 -1.13
C GLU A 151 3.55 1.55 -1.78
N ASP A 152 4.15 0.68 -0.95
CA ASP A 152 4.71 -0.58 -1.44
C ASP A 152 3.56 -1.58 -1.65
N PRO A 153 3.25 -1.99 -2.89
CA PRO A 153 2.12 -2.90 -3.15
C PRO A 153 2.25 -4.26 -2.47
N VAL A 154 3.46 -4.67 -2.08
CA VAL A 154 3.68 -5.93 -1.34
C VAL A 154 3.32 -5.79 0.14
N ALA A 155 3.26 -4.56 0.68
CA ALA A 155 2.88 -4.32 2.07
C ALA A 155 1.45 -4.80 2.39
N ALA A 156 0.58 -4.96 1.40
CA ALA A 156 -0.77 -5.51 1.56
C ALA A 156 -0.76 -6.90 2.22
N ILE A 157 0.30 -7.73 2.03
CA ILE A 157 0.43 -9.02 2.71
C ILE A 157 0.48 -8.84 4.23
N ALA A 158 1.32 -7.92 4.71
CA ALA A 158 1.46 -7.63 6.14
C ALA A 158 0.18 -7.01 6.72
N GLU A 159 -0.53 -6.17 5.95
CA GLU A 159 -1.80 -5.62 6.37
C GLU A 159 -2.88 -6.69 6.53
N PHE A 160 -3.04 -7.59 5.55
CA PHE A 160 -3.96 -8.71 5.65
C PHE A 160 -3.61 -9.67 6.79
N ARG A 161 -2.31 -9.89 7.06
CA ARG A 161 -1.86 -10.65 8.23
C ARG A 161 -2.34 -10.02 9.53
N LYS A 162 -2.24 -8.72 9.65
CA LYS A 162 -2.76 -7.98 10.79
C LYS A 162 -4.28 -8.15 10.93
N TYR A 163 -5.04 -8.09 9.84
CA TYR A 163 -6.50 -8.31 9.87
C TYR A 163 -6.85 -9.72 10.35
N VAL A 164 -6.13 -10.75 9.88
CA VAL A 164 -6.32 -12.13 10.33
C VAL A 164 -6.03 -12.28 11.83
N GLN A 165 -4.97 -11.63 12.33
CA GLN A 165 -4.57 -11.71 13.74
C GLN A 165 -5.51 -10.96 14.69
N GLU A 166 -5.99 -9.78 14.29
CA GLU A 166 -6.84 -8.95 15.14
C GLU A 166 -8.34 -9.32 15.07
N SER A 167 -8.80 -9.80 13.92
CA SER A 167 -10.21 -10.05 13.65
C SER A 167 -10.37 -11.07 12.52
N GLY A 168 -9.85 -12.30 12.72
CA GLY A 168 -9.82 -13.33 11.69
C GLY A 168 -11.15 -13.61 11.00
N ASP A 169 -12.28 -13.47 11.73
CA ASP A 169 -13.64 -13.63 11.21
C ASP A 169 -14.04 -12.56 10.18
N ASP A 170 -13.35 -11.42 10.16
CA ASP A 170 -13.59 -10.36 9.17
C ASP A 170 -12.92 -10.66 7.81
N VAL A 171 -11.95 -11.59 7.76
CA VAL A 171 -11.24 -11.95 6.52
C VAL A 171 -11.90 -13.16 5.86
N THR A 172 -12.47 -12.94 4.71
CA THR A 172 -13.05 -14.01 3.88
C THR A 172 -12.02 -14.54 2.91
N LEU A 173 -11.79 -15.87 2.93
CA LEU A 173 -10.96 -16.58 1.95
C LEU A 173 -11.85 -17.26 0.91
N THR A 174 -11.65 -16.98 -0.38
CA THR A 174 -12.33 -17.66 -1.49
C THR A 174 -11.33 -18.20 -2.50
N LYS A 175 -11.68 -19.35 -3.13
CA LYS A 175 -10.90 -20.02 -4.18
C LYS A 175 -11.81 -20.20 -5.38
N GLU A 176 -11.83 -19.23 -6.27
CA GLU A 176 -12.73 -19.22 -7.43
C GLU A 176 -12.03 -18.69 -8.68
N GLY A 177 -12.40 -19.23 -9.83
CA GLY A 177 -11.90 -18.77 -11.13
C GLY A 177 -10.39 -18.88 -11.28
N GLY A 178 -9.76 -19.91 -10.66
CA GLY A 178 -8.31 -20.06 -10.70
C GLY A 178 -7.56 -18.99 -9.91
N LYS A 179 -8.17 -18.41 -8.88
CA LYS A 179 -7.56 -17.39 -8.02
C LYS A 179 -7.86 -17.63 -6.55
N VAL A 180 -6.96 -17.20 -5.70
CA VAL A 180 -7.15 -17.13 -4.25
C VAL A 180 -7.39 -15.68 -3.88
N ARG A 181 -8.49 -15.39 -3.17
CA ARG A 181 -8.83 -14.04 -2.73
C ARG A 181 -9.00 -14.00 -1.23
N LEU A 182 -8.28 -13.09 -0.58
CA LEU A 182 -8.51 -12.66 0.79
C LEU A 182 -9.22 -11.31 0.73
N GLN A 183 -10.32 -11.17 1.48
CA GLN A 183 -11.15 -9.98 1.39
C GLN A 183 -11.68 -9.60 2.76
N VAL A 184 -11.68 -8.28 3.04
CA VAL A 184 -12.41 -7.66 4.14
C VAL A 184 -13.46 -6.70 3.59
N ARG A 185 -14.63 -6.64 4.25
CA ARG A 185 -15.72 -5.75 3.87
C ARG A 185 -16.40 -5.13 5.09
N SER A 186 -16.82 -3.89 4.93
CA SER A 186 -17.75 -3.24 5.87
C SER A 186 -18.81 -2.47 5.10
N GLY A 187 -20.04 -2.60 5.54
CA GLY A 187 -21.17 -1.80 5.06
C GLY A 187 -21.21 -0.42 5.68
N SER A 188 -22.33 0.28 5.52
CA SER A 188 -22.52 1.61 6.11
C SER A 188 -22.72 1.51 7.61
N GLN A 189 -21.83 2.17 8.38
CA GLN A 189 -21.82 2.19 9.86
C GLN A 189 -21.28 3.51 10.37
N LYS A 190 -21.66 3.93 11.57
CA LYS A 190 -21.03 5.07 12.24
C LYS A 190 -19.57 4.76 12.48
N LEU A 191 -18.68 5.71 12.17
CA LEU A 191 -17.24 5.48 12.33
C LEU A 191 -16.87 5.19 13.78
N SER A 192 -17.53 5.81 14.74
CA SER A 192 -17.36 5.56 16.18
C SER A 192 -17.60 4.10 16.61
N GLU A 193 -18.37 3.33 15.83
CA GLU A 193 -18.71 1.93 16.13
C GLU A 193 -17.69 0.93 15.58
N VAL A 194 -16.91 1.33 14.56
CA VAL A 194 -16.04 0.41 13.81
C VAL A 194 -14.60 0.88 13.70
N ARG A 195 -14.28 2.06 14.21
CA ARG A 195 -12.97 2.70 14.03
C ARG A 195 -11.78 1.89 14.57
N ASP A 196 -12.03 1.00 15.54
CA ASP A 196 -10.96 0.21 16.16
C ASP A 196 -10.57 -1.03 15.33
N ARG A 197 -11.33 -1.36 14.27
CA ARG A 197 -10.95 -2.44 13.35
C ARG A 197 -9.76 -2.04 12.50
N ALA A 198 -8.77 -2.92 12.37
CA ALA A 198 -7.51 -2.62 11.68
C ALA A 198 -7.71 -2.10 10.24
N PHE A 199 -8.58 -2.74 9.46
CA PHE A 199 -8.86 -2.32 8.08
C PHE A 199 -9.62 -0.98 7.99
N VAL A 200 -10.40 -0.61 9.01
CA VAL A 200 -11.05 0.72 9.11
C VAL A 200 -10.03 1.79 9.46
N GLN A 201 -9.05 1.47 10.31
CA GLN A 201 -7.93 2.38 10.62
C GLN A 201 -7.13 2.77 9.37
N LYS A 202 -6.97 1.84 8.40
CA LYS A 202 -6.37 2.17 7.10
C LYS A 202 -7.19 3.25 6.39
N ALA A 203 -8.50 3.05 6.22
CA ALA A 203 -9.39 4.02 5.57
C ALA A 203 -9.38 5.41 6.26
N ILE A 204 -9.31 5.42 7.61
CA ILE A 204 -9.19 6.67 8.37
C ILE A 204 -7.86 7.38 8.05
N ARG A 205 -6.74 6.65 7.98
CA ARG A 205 -5.44 7.23 7.63
C ARG A 205 -5.48 7.89 6.25
N GLU A 206 -6.09 7.21 5.27
CA GLU A 206 -6.23 7.72 3.91
C GLU A 206 -7.17 8.93 3.81
N LEU A 207 -8.22 8.99 4.64
CA LEU A 207 -9.14 10.14 4.68
C LEU A 207 -8.51 11.39 5.33
N LYS A 208 -7.61 11.22 6.31
CA LYS A 208 -7.09 12.34 7.13
C LYS A 208 -6.63 13.56 6.36
N PRO A 209 -5.86 13.44 5.25
CA PRO A 209 -5.44 14.61 4.48
C PRO A 209 -6.62 15.35 3.84
N THR A 210 -7.59 14.63 3.29
CA THR A 210 -8.81 15.22 2.72
C THR A 210 -9.64 15.92 3.80
N LEU A 211 -9.79 15.27 4.96
CA LEU A 211 -10.49 15.87 6.10
C LEU A 211 -9.82 17.18 6.56
N LYS A 212 -8.49 17.22 6.66
CA LYS A 212 -7.74 18.46 6.96
C LYS A 212 -7.98 19.56 5.92
N GLN A 213 -8.08 19.21 4.64
CA GLN A 213 -8.38 20.20 3.59
C GLN A 213 -9.82 20.73 3.69
N LEU A 214 -10.78 19.85 3.97
CA LEU A 214 -12.17 20.22 4.20
C LEU A 214 -12.30 21.14 5.43
N GLN A 215 -11.59 20.84 6.52
CA GLN A 215 -11.53 21.70 7.71
C GLN A 215 -10.98 23.09 7.39
N LYS A 216 -9.92 23.20 6.60
CA LYS A 216 -9.41 24.50 6.12
C LYS A 216 -10.42 25.24 5.23
N ALA A 217 -11.35 24.54 4.60
CA ALA A 217 -12.44 25.11 3.80
C ALA A 217 -13.71 25.43 4.62
N GLY A 218 -13.68 25.24 5.96
CA GLY A 218 -14.78 25.57 6.87
C GLY A 218 -15.71 24.39 7.20
N VAL A 219 -15.34 23.17 6.86
CA VAL A 219 -16.07 21.97 7.29
C VAL A 219 -15.58 21.58 8.67
N SER A 220 -16.42 21.67 9.69
CA SER A 220 -16.06 21.43 11.10
C SER A 220 -16.30 20.00 11.59
N ALA A 221 -16.56 19.06 10.68
CA ALA A 221 -16.83 17.66 11.04
C ALA A 221 -15.62 17.01 11.74
N THR A 222 -15.90 16.31 12.83
CA THR A 222 -14.94 15.49 13.58
C THR A 222 -15.06 14.01 13.17
N GLU A 223 -14.04 13.19 13.45
CA GLU A 223 -14.05 11.76 13.12
C GLU A 223 -15.30 11.04 13.70
N ASP A 224 -15.74 11.36 14.90
CA ASP A 224 -16.90 10.72 15.55
C ASP A 224 -18.23 11.02 14.85
N GLN A 225 -18.30 12.07 14.03
CA GLN A 225 -19.48 12.42 13.26
C GLN A 225 -19.54 11.75 11.89
N LEU A 226 -18.44 11.13 11.48
CA LEU A 226 -18.36 10.48 10.17
C LEU A 226 -19.16 9.17 10.14
N THR A 227 -19.62 8.83 8.94
CA THR A 227 -20.17 7.51 8.64
C THR A 227 -19.28 6.86 7.58
N LEU A 228 -18.74 5.69 7.89
CA LEU A 228 -18.14 4.81 6.88
C LEU A 228 -19.30 4.35 5.99
N SER A 229 -19.33 4.74 4.72
CA SER A 229 -20.42 4.36 3.80
C SER A 229 -20.18 2.99 3.16
N ARG A 230 -18.93 2.63 2.97
CA ARG A 230 -18.44 1.32 2.50
C ARG A 230 -16.95 1.17 2.74
N LEU A 231 -16.52 -0.07 2.85
CA LEU A 231 -15.12 -0.46 2.78
C LEU A 231 -15.03 -1.83 2.13
N GLU A 232 -14.09 -2.01 1.24
CA GLU A 232 -13.73 -3.28 0.63
C GLU A 232 -12.25 -3.28 0.31
N GLU A 233 -11.53 -4.27 0.83
CA GLU A 233 -10.14 -4.50 0.46
C GLU A 233 -9.98 -5.95 0.04
N THR A 234 -9.27 -6.19 -1.06
CA THR A 234 -9.09 -7.50 -1.65
C THR A 234 -7.65 -7.70 -2.06
N LEU A 235 -7.03 -8.76 -1.55
CA LEU A 235 -5.75 -9.28 -2.01
C LEU A 235 -5.99 -10.53 -2.84
N THR A 236 -5.52 -10.54 -4.08
CA THR A 236 -5.64 -11.67 -5.01
C THR A 236 -4.28 -12.29 -5.23
N LEU A 237 -4.22 -13.62 -5.06
CA LEU A 237 -3.01 -14.41 -5.24
C LEU A 237 -3.20 -15.40 -6.38
N ASP A 238 -2.13 -15.67 -7.10
CA ASP A 238 -2.04 -16.81 -8.00
C ASP A 238 -2.06 -18.13 -7.20
N PRO A 239 -2.90 -19.11 -7.55
CA PRO A 239 -3.08 -20.32 -6.75
C PRO A 239 -1.92 -21.33 -6.83
N GLU A 240 -1.03 -21.20 -7.82
CA GLU A 240 0.08 -22.11 -8.04
C GLU A 240 1.40 -21.52 -7.52
N THR A 241 1.65 -20.27 -7.82
CA THR A 241 2.87 -19.55 -7.43
C THR A 241 2.73 -18.79 -6.13
N TYR A 242 1.51 -18.55 -5.64
CA TYR A 242 1.14 -17.72 -4.48
C TYR A 242 1.59 -16.27 -4.58
N ARG A 243 2.05 -15.80 -5.74
CA ARG A 243 2.43 -14.41 -5.98
C ARG A 243 1.20 -13.51 -5.90
N VAL A 244 1.39 -12.32 -5.38
CA VAL A 244 0.35 -11.28 -5.44
C VAL A 244 0.10 -10.95 -6.92
N GLU A 245 -1.13 -11.14 -7.38
CA GLU A 245 -1.59 -10.71 -8.71
C GLU A 245 -2.13 -9.29 -8.67
N SER A 246 -2.94 -8.99 -7.65
CA SER A 246 -3.51 -7.66 -7.48
C SER A 246 -3.89 -7.39 -6.04
N HIS A 247 -3.88 -6.11 -5.70
CA HIS A 247 -4.46 -5.57 -4.48
C HIS A 247 -5.42 -4.45 -4.84
N ARG A 248 -6.60 -4.43 -4.23
CA ARG A 248 -7.59 -3.37 -4.41
C ARG A 248 -8.12 -2.89 -3.08
N PHE A 249 -8.13 -1.58 -2.90
CA PHE A 249 -8.67 -0.92 -1.73
C PHE A 249 -9.71 0.12 -2.13
N ARG A 250 -10.94 -0.03 -1.63
CA ARG A 250 -12.07 0.87 -1.86
C ARG A 250 -12.70 1.26 -0.55
N PHE A 251 -12.94 2.53 -0.37
CA PHE A 251 -13.70 3.00 0.78
C PHE A 251 -14.45 4.29 0.49
N GLY A 252 -15.38 4.64 1.36
CA GLY A 252 -16.12 5.89 1.27
C GLY A 252 -16.61 6.35 2.62
N PHE A 253 -16.76 7.65 2.76
CA PHE A 253 -17.28 8.30 3.96
C PHE A 253 -18.38 9.29 3.63
N LEU A 254 -19.31 9.44 4.56
CA LEU A 254 -20.24 10.56 4.62
C LEU A 254 -19.74 11.51 5.71
N ILE A 255 -19.53 12.77 5.34
CA ILE A 255 -18.97 13.83 6.18
C ILE A 255 -20.05 14.89 6.35
N PRO A 256 -20.64 15.06 7.55
CA PRO A 256 -21.74 16.01 7.76
C PRO A 256 -21.26 17.46 7.60
N TYR A 257 -22.03 18.25 6.84
CA TYR A 257 -21.76 19.66 6.64
C TYR A 257 -23.03 20.42 6.22
N GLY A 258 -23.41 21.46 6.99
CA GLY A 258 -24.53 22.33 6.66
C GLY A 258 -25.88 21.62 6.51
N GLY A 259 -26.15 20.61 7.33
CA GLY A 259 -27.40 19.82 7.31
C GLY A 259 -27.48 18.78 6.17
N GLN A 260 -26.37 18.56 5.45
CA GLN A 260 -26.25 17.56 4.39
C GLN A 260 -24.91 16.82 4.55
N ASP A 261 -24.71 15.75 3.76
CA ASP A 261 -23.45 15.04 3.75
C ASP A 261 -22.61 15.39 2.52
N ILE A 262 -21.31 15.58 2.75
CA ILE A 262 -20.30 15.46 1.71
C ILE A 262 -20.00 13.98 1.56
N THR A 263 -20.17 13.43 0.36
CA THR A 263 -19.76 12.05 0.05
C THR A 263 -18.32 12.05 -0.44
N PHE A 264 -17.46 11.30 0.25
CA PHE A 264 -16.09 11.02 -0.18
C PHE A 264 -15.96 9.56 -0.56
N GLY A 265 -15.19 9.26 -1.60
CA GLY A 265 -14.87 7.90 -2.00
C GLY A 265 -13.50 7.80 -2.66
N GLN A 266 -12.81 6.70 -2.39
CA GLN A 266 -11.53 6.34 -3.00
C GLN A 266 -11.57 4.90 -3.48
N ASP A 267 -10.91 4.62 -4.60
CA ASP A 267 -10.75 3.30 -5.19
C ASP A 267 -9.34 3.21 -5.79
N VAL A 268 -8.53 2.30 -5.28
CA VAL A 268 -7.16 2.05 -5.77
C VAL A 268 -7.04 0.60 -6.15
N ASN A 269 -6.42 0.36 -7.29
CA ASN A 269 -6.13 -0.97 -7.81
C ASN A 269 -4.67 -1.04 -8.23
N GLU A 270 -3.98 -2.05 -7.74
CA GLU A 270 -2.59 -2.37 -8.00
C GLU A 270 -2.53 -3.73 -8.67
N GLU A 271 -1.90 -3.82 -9.82
CA GLU A 271 -1.76 -5.05 -10.59
C GLU A 271 -0.29 -5.39 -10.76
N ASN A 272 0.10 -6.58 -10.38
CA ASN A 272 1.45 -7.10 -10.59
C ASN A 272 1.71 -7.27 -12.09
N ARG A 273 2.84 -6.74 -12.57
CA ARG A 273 3.30 -6.78 -13.96
C ARG A 273 4.52 -7.68 -14.14
N GLY A 274 4.91 -8.39 -13.09
CA GLY A 274 6.02 -9.34 -13.08
C GLY A 274 7.26 -8.84 -12.37
N VAL A 275 8.30 -9.65 -12.47
CA VAL A 275 9.58 -9.41 -11.84
C VAL A 275 10.25 -8.16 -12.42
N PHE A 276 10.81 -7.33 -11.55
CA PHE A 276 11.70 -6.24 -11.92
C PHE A 276 13.15 -6.69 -11.71
N VAL A 277 13.93 -6.59 -12.78
CA VAL A 277 15.38 -6.86 -12.74
C VAL A 277 16.10 -5.55 -13.01
N GLY A 278 16.82 -5.05 -12.02
CA GLY A 278 17.56 -3.80 -12.13
C GLY A 278 17.77 -3.12 -10.78
N VAL A 279 18.43 -1.98 -10.81
CA VAL A 279 18.69 -1.14 -9.63
C VAL A 279 17.80 0.10 -9.72
N ILE A 280 17.31 0.55 -8.59
CA ILE A 280 16.57 1.82 -8.47
C ILE A 280 17.53 2.86 -7.91
N GLU A 281 17.87 3.85 -8.74
CA GLU A 281 18.81 4.92 -8.41
C GLU A 281 18.15 6.28 -8.67
N LEU A 282 18.56 7.29 -7.91
CA LEU A 282 18.13 8.66 -8.16
C LEU A 282 18.68 9.18 -9.48
N PRO A 283 17.91 9.99 -10.20
CA PRO A 283 18.43 10.71 -11.36
C PRO A 283 19.63 11.57 -11.01
N ALA A 284 20.55 11.74 -11.97
CA ALA A 284 21.72 12.59 -11.77
C ALA A 284 21.33 14.03 -11.35
N GLY A 285 21.95 14.54 -10.31
CA GLY A 285 21.71 15.89 -9.78
C GLY A 285 20.57 16.00 -8.78
N VAL A 286 19.99 14.88 -8.33
CA VAL A 286 19.09 14.82 -7.18
C VAL A 286 19.91 14.48 -5.94
N ASN A 287 20.03 15.45 -5.01
CA ASN A 287 20.76 15.31 -3.75
C ASN A 287 19.83 15.57 -2.59
#